data_af3184fb935999235c30350e81f88e6e
#
_entry.id   af3184fb935999235c30350e81f88e6e
#
_cell.length_a   1.000
_cell.length_b   1.000
_cell.length_c   1.000
_cell.angle_alpha   90.00
_cell.angle_beta   90.00
_cell.angle_gamma   90.00
#
_symmetry.space_group_name_H-M   'P 1'
#
loop_
_entity.id
_entity.type
_entity.pdbx_description
1 polymer ?
#
loop_
_entity_poly.entity_id
_entity_poly.type
_entity_poly.pdbx_seq_one_letter_code
_entity_poly.pdbx_strand_id
1 'polypeptide(L)'
;LQAVELLCDRLDDDGFLSEDPAELAASLGVSDAVISRALTELQAADPAGVGARDRTECLSLQIERHAGDHRLASMIVEQFMDELAENGYGAISRKTGASEALVREECDLIRSLNPRPGTGFSRRENLSYVTPDVLVLPGEDEELEVQVNGGGLPPLDLSVYYSNLLLETPDEEVRLYLSEKL
;
A
#
# COMPACT_ATOMS: atom_id res chain seq x y z
N LEU A 1 5.72 28.13 5.77
CA LEU A 1 5.14 27.40 4.63
C LEU A 1 6.23 26.75 3.75
N GLN A 2 7.22 27.48 3.24
CA GLN A 2 8.27 26.91 2.36
C GLN A 2 9.07 25.76 3.02
N ALA A 3 9.36 25.83 4.33
CA ALA A 3 10.06 24.77 5.02
C ALA A 3 9.20 23.50 5.18
N VAL A 4 7.89 23.64 5.35
CA VAL A 4 6.96 22.51 5.41
C VAL A 4 6.84 21.83 4.05
N GLU A 5 6.75 22.60 2.95
CA GLU A 5 6.73 22.09 1.58
C GLU A 5 8.00 21.27 1.27
N LEU A 6 9.17 21.77 1.68
CA LEU A 6 10.44 21.05 1.53
C LEU A 6 10.46 19.72 2.34
N LEU A 7 9.84 19.67 3.52
CA LEU A 7 9.71 18.44 4.29
C LEU A 7 8.74 17.46 3.62
N CYS A 8 7.63 17.95 3.04
CA CYS A 8 6.69 17.10 2.30
C CYS A 8 7.36 16.37 1.13
N ASP A 9 8.28 17.04 0.40
CA ASP A 9 9.01 16.44 -0.72
C ASP A 9 10.02 15.35 -0.27
N ARG A 10 10.31 15.25 1.03
CA ARG A 10 11.22 14.26 1.63
C ARG A 10 10.52 13.12 2.32
N LEU A 11 9.19 13.12 2.35
CA LEU A 11 8.41 12.01 2.88
C LEU A 11 8.50 10.81 1.94
N ASP A 12 8.56 9.62 2.54
CA ASP A 12 8.43 8.38 1.81
C ASP A 12 6.96 8.07 1.43
N ASP A 13 6.71 6.97 0.70
CA ASP A 13 5.38 6.55 0.26
C ASP A 13 4.45 6.21 1.44
N ASP A 14 4.99 5.88 2.60
CA ASP A 14 4.24 5.60 3.83
C ASP A 14 3.96 6.88 4.64
N GLY A 15 4.59 8.01 4.28
CA GLY A 15 4.45 9.32 4.91
C GLY A 15 5.43 9.58 6.05
N PHE A 16 6.54 8.82 6.12
CA PHE A 16 7.57 8.99 7.14
C PHE A 16 8.71 9.90 6.66
N LEU A 17 9.32 10.60 7.61
CA LEU A 17 10.53 11.39 7.42
C LEU A 17 11.71 10.63 8.01
N SER A 18 12.36 9.78 7.21
CA SER A 18 13.45 8.91 7.66
C SER A 18 14.78 9.66 7.85
N GLU A 19 14.91 10.89 7.32
CA GLU A 19 16.13 11.70 7.42
C GLU A 19 16.22 12.39 8.79
N ASP A 20 17.45 12.51 9.33
CA ASP A 20 17.68 13.25 10.57
C ASP A 20 17.41 14.76 10.36
N PRO A 21 16.59 15.40 11.21
CA PRO A 21 16.30 16.83 11.09
C PRO A 21 17.53 17.74 11.08
N ALA A 22 18.63 17.36 11.77
CA ALA A 22 19.87 18.14 11.77
C ALA A 22 20.63 18.02 10.44
N GLU A 23 20.65 16.82 9.83
CA GLU A 23 21.23 16.62 8.49
C GLU A 23 20.41 17.35 7.43
N LEU A 24 19.08 17.32 7.53
CA LEU A 24 18.17 18.09 6.69
C LEU A 24 18.41 19.60 6.80
N ALA A 25 18.55 20.14 8.00
CA ALA A 25 18.85 21.56 8.23
C ALA A 25 20.17 21.96 7.54
N ALA A 26 21.21 21.13 7.71
CA ALA A 26 22.51 21.35 7.08
C ALA A 26 22.44 21.30 5.53
N SER A 27 21.71 20.32 4.97
CA SER A 27 21.57 20.16 3.52
C SER A 27 20.78 21.29 2.85
N LEU A 28 19.77 21.84 3.56
CA LEU A 28 18.92 22.93 3.10
C LEU A 28 19.49 24.33 3.41
N GLY A 29 20.57 24.41 4.20
CA GLY A 29 21.17 25.67 4.60
C GLY A 29 20.30 26.52 5.53
N VAL A 30 19.42 25.87 6.31
CA VAL A 30 18.52 26.52 7.28
C VAL A 30 18.92 26.15 8.71
N SER A 31 18.41 26.86 9.70
CA SER A 31 18.69 26.52 11.10
C SER A 31 17.83 25.36 11.59
N ASP A 32 18.36 24.55 12.52
CA ASP A 32 17.64 23.43 13.17
C ASP A 32 16.29 23.88 13.77
N ALA A 33 16.23 25.09 14.30
CA ALA A 33 15.00 25.67 14.85
C ALA A 33 13.88 25.83 13.78
N VAL A 34 14.25 26.14 12.54
CA VAL A 34 13.30 26.26 11.44
C VAL A 34 12.77 24.89 11.04
N ILE A 35 13.64 23.89 10.93
CA ILE A 35 13.25 22.52 10.59
C ILE A 35 12.39 21.91 11.71
N SER A 36 12.79 22.06 12.98
CA SER A 36 12.01 21.54 14.12
C SER A 36 10.60 22.13 14.17
N ARG A 37 10.48 23.43 13.91
CA ARG A 37 9.17 24.09 13.86
C ARG A 37 8.34 23.61 12.67
N ALA A 38 8.96 23.50 11.49
CA ALA A 38 8.29 23.00 10.30
C ALA A 38 7.81 21.55 10.48
N LEU A 39 8.62 20.70 11.14
CA LEU A 39 8.25 19.34 11.49
C LEU A 39 7.05 19.29 12.44
N THR A 40 7.03 20.13 13.48
CA THR A 40 5.88 20.25 14.39
C THR A 40 4.62 20.67 13.64
N GLU A 41 4.71 21.62 12.70
CA GLU A 41 3.58 22.07 11.88
C GLU A 41 3.13 20.95 10.92
N LEU A 42 4.06 20.18 10.33
CA LEU A 42 3.76 19.03 9.48
C LEU A 42 3.06 17.92 10.27
N GLN A 43 3.60 17.54 11.44
CA GLN A 43 3.02 16.54 12.32
C GLN A 43 1.65 16.94 12.88
N ALA A 44 1.34 18.25 12.90
CA ALA A 44 0.00 18.76 13.27
C ALA A 44 -1.00 18.72 12.11
N ALA A 45 -0.57 18.48 10.86
CA ALA A 45 -1.45 18.40 9.69
C ALA A 45 -2.20 17.06 9.60
N ASP A 46 -3.13 16.94 8.67
CA ASP A 46 -3.81 15.69 8.32
C ASP A 46 -3.19 15.07 7.07
N PRO A 47 -3.08 13.72 7.08
CA PRO A 47 -3.49 12.74 8.08
C PRO A 47 -2.58 12.67 9.29
N ALA A 48 -3.15 12.30 10.45
CA ALA A 48 -2.40 12.15 11.69
C ALA A 48 -1.26 11.13 11.56
N GLY A 49 -0.08 11.47 12.08
CA GLY A 49 1.12 10.61 12.03
C GLY A 49 2.03 10.84 10.83
N VAL A 50 1.69 11.75 9.89
CA VAL A 50 2.59 12.18 8.81
C VAL A 50 3.79 12.93 9.40
N GLY A 51 4.99 12.72 8.79
CA GLY A 51 6.23 13.31 9.26
C GLY A 51 6.82 12.64 10.50
N ALA A 52 6.32 11.48 10.93
CA ALA A 52 6.95 10.64 11.92
C ALA A 52 8.24 10.02 11.37
N ARG A 53 9.22 9.75 12.25
CA ARG A 53 10.49 9.10 11.87
C ARG A 53 10.34 7.60 11.70
N ASP A 54 9.44 7.02 12.48
CA ASP A 54 9.16 5.60 12.48
C ASP A 54 7.67 5.31 12.78
N ARG A 55 7.31 4.03 12.74
CA ARG A 55 5.95 3.57 13.00
C ARG A 55 5.51 3.83 14.46
N THR A 56 6.42 3.73 15.40
CA THR A 56 6.15 3.96 16.83
C THR A 56 5.75 5.41 17.06
N GLU A 57 6.54 6.35 16.54
CA GLU A 57 6.22 7.79 16.62
C GLU A 57 4.91 8.11 15.88
N CYS A 58 4.69 7.50 14.72
CA CYS A 58 3.44 7.67 13.95
C CYS A 58 2.20 7.29 14.76
N LEU A 59 2.23 6.14 15.43
CA LEU A 59 1.13 5.70 16.28
C LEU A 59 0.98 6.59 17.51
N SER A 60 2.08 7.02 18.14
CA SER A 60 2.05 7.93 19.28
C SER A 60 1.42 9.27 18.93
N LEU A 61 1.77 9.86 17.79
CA LEU A 61 1.15 11.09 17.28
C LEU A 61 -0.36 10.94 17.04
N GLN A 62 -0.80 9.78 16.58
CA GLN A 62 -2.23 9.51 16.39
C GLN A 62 -2.94 9.35 17.72
N ILE A 63 -2.34 8.65 18.69
CA ILE A 63 -2.89 8.49 20.05
C ILE A 63 -3.06 9.84 20.72
N GLU A 64 -2.07 10.74 20.63
CA GLU A 64 -2.15 12.09 21.19
C GLU A 64 -3.32 12.93 20.68
N ARG A 65 -3.79 12.65 19.45
CA ARG A 65 -4.96 13.32 18.86
C ARG A 65 -6.30 12.73 19.29
N HIS A 66 -6.30 11.51 19.84
CA HIS A 66 -7.51 10.90 20.38
C HIS A 66 -7.94 11.61 21.68
N ALA A 67 -9.26 11.81 21.81
CA ALA A 67 -9.82 12.39 23.03
C ALA A 67 -9.83 11.35 24.15
N GLY A 68 -9.17 11.64 25.26
CA GLY A 68 -9.13 10.78 26.43
C GLY A 68 -7.73 10.70 27.05
N ASP A 69 -7.61 9.88 28.10
CA ASP A 69 -6.31 9.57 28.72
C ASP A 69 -5.80 8.21 28.19
N HIS A 70 -5.01 8.25 27.14
CA HIS A 70 -4.46 7.08 26.47
C HIS A 70 -2.98 6.83 26.80
N ARG A 71 -2.53 7.22 28.02
CA ARG A 71 -1.16 6.98 28.48
C ARG A 71 -0.76 5.49 28.43
N LEU A 72 -1.72 4.60 28.66
CA LEU A 72 -1.47 3.17 28.57
C LEU A 72 -1.24 2.74 27.12
N ALA A 73 -2.02 3.25 26.17
CA ALA A 73 -1.78 3.00 24.74
C ALA A 73 -0.40 3.49 24.29
N SER A 74 0.01 4.71 24.67
CA SER A 74 1.34 5.23 24.37
C SER A 74 2.45 4.33 24.94
N MET A 75 2.31 3.88 26.18
CA MET A 75 3.25 2.94 26.81
C MET A 75 3.29 1.59 26.07
N ILE A 76 2.15 1.08 25.62
CA ILE A 76 2.09 -0.18 24.87
C ILE A 76 2.82 -0.03 23.52
N VAL A 77 2.61 1.07 22.80
CA VAL A 77 3.26 1.35 21.53
C VAL A 77 4.77 1.50 21.68
N GLU A 78 5.25 2.12 22.77
CA GLU A 78 6.68 2.32 23.00
C GLU A 78 7.42 1.06 23.50
N GLN A 79 6.77 0.20 24.29
CA GLN A 79 7.47 -0.82 25.07
C GLN A 79 6.94 -2.26 24.89
N PHE A 80 5.72 -2.43 24.38
CA PHE A 80 5.02 -3.73 24.37
C PHE A 80 4.44 -4.12 23.02
N MET A 81 5.04 -3.64 21.92
CA MET A 81 4.56 -3.95 20.56
C MET A 81 4.65 -5.45 20.21
N ASP A 82 5.65 -6.14 20.74
CA ASP A 82 5.82 -7.58 20.53
C ASP A 82 4.70 -8.37 21.24
N GLU A 83 4.42 -8.03 22.50
CA GLU A 83 3.34 -8.63 23.26
C GLU A 83 1.96 -8.30 22.64
N LEU A 84 1.79 -7.09 22.09
CA LEU A 84 0.59 -6.72 21.35
C LEU A 84 0.40 -7.59 20.11
N ALA A 85 1.47 -7.85 19.35
CA ALA A 85 1.44 -8.70 18.15
C ALA A 85 1.04 -10.15 18.49
N GLU A 86 1.48 -10.65 19.64
CA GLU A 86 1.15 -11.99 20.15
C GLU A 86 -0.21 -12.07 20.88
N ASN A 87 -0.96 -10.96 20.96
CA ASN A 87 -2.18 -10.83 21.77
C ASN A 87 -1.97 -11.11 23.27
N GLY A 88 -0.78 -10.80 23.78
CA GLY A 88 -0.34 -11.07 25.12
C GLY A 88 -0.92 -10.12 26.19
N TYR A 89 -2.22 -9.87 26.19
CA TYR A 89 -2.89 -8.90 27.09
C TYR A 89 -2.59 -9.15 28.57
N GLY A 90 -2.56 -10.41 29.00
CA GLY A 90 -2.23 -10.77 30.37
C GLY A 90 -0.77 -10.49 30.72
N ALA A 91 0.17 -10.52 29.77
CA ALA A 91 1.55 -10.15 29.99
C ALA A 91 1.68 -8.63 30.15
N ILE A 92 1.04 -7.85 29.27
CA ILE A 92 0.96 -6.39 29.34
C ILE A 92 0.32 -5.95 30.67
N SER A 93 -0.82 -6.55 31.05
CA SER A 93 -1.50 -6.26 32.31
C SER A 93 -0.60 -6.45 33.53
N ARG A 94 0.16 -7.55 33.59
CA ARG A 94 1.11 -7.82 34.70
C ARG A 94 2.27 -6.82 34.75
N LYS A 95 2.77 -6.39 33.57
CA LYS A 95 3.90 -5.46 33.47
C LYS A 95 3.49 -4.01 33.77
N THR A 96 2.30 -3.61 33.35
CA THR A 96 1.79 -2.24 33.53
C THR A 96 1.01 -2.04 34.82
N GLY A 97 0.49 -3.11 35.43
CA GLY A 97 -0.40 -3.06 36.58
C GLY A 97 -1.84 -2.66 36.21
N ALA A 98 -2.17 -2.46 34.95
CA ALA A 98 -3.50 -2.13 34.47
C ALA A 98 -4.40 -3.39 34.44
N SER A 99 -5.70 -3.21 34.50
CA SER A 99 -6.66 -4.32 34.33
C SER A 99 -6.59 -4.86 32.90
N GLU A 100 -6.76 -6.18 32.72
CA GLU A 100 -6.73 -6.80 31.40
C GLU A 100 -7.85 -6.24 30.48
N ALA A 101 -8.98 -5.82 31.05
CA ALA A 101 -10.06 -5.18 30.28
C ALA A 101 -9.62 -3.84 29.68
N LEU A 102 -8.95 -2.99 30.46
CA LEU A 102 -8.40 -1.73 29.99
C LEU A 102 -7.29 -1.94 28.96
N VAL A 103 -6.40 -2.94 29.18
CA VAL A 103 -5.36 -3.29 28.21
C VAL A 103 -5.98 -3.68 26.86
N ARG A 104 -7.06 -4.46 26.85
CA ARG A 104 -7.75 -4.84 25.61
C ARG A 104 -8.35 -3.63 24.90
N GLU A 105 -9.01 -2.75 25.62
CA GLU A 105 -9.59 -1.51 25.08
C GLU A 105 -8.52 -0.65 24.40
N GLU A 106 -7.39 -0.42 25.07
CA GLU A 106 -6.28 0.35 24.50
C GLU A 106 -5.57 -0.36 23.34
N CYS A 107 -5.47 -1.69 23.38
CA CYS A 107 -4.96 -2.47 22.25
C CYS A 107 -5.89 -2.41 21.03
N ASP A 108 -7.19 -2.40 21.23
CA ASP A 108 -8.17 -2.28 20.15
C ASP A 108 -8.13 -0.86 19.55
N LEU A 109 -7.93 0.18 20.37
CA LEU A 109 -7.64 1.53 19.90
C LEU A 109 -6.39 1.53 18.98
N ILE A 110 -5.26 1.00 19.45
CA ILE A 110 -4.00 0.96 18.68
C ILE A 110 -4.21 0.26 17.33
N ARG A 111 -4.98 -0.83 17.29
CA ARG A 111 -5.29 -1.56 16.04
C ARG A 111 -6.16 -0.77 15.06
N SER A 112 -6.94 0.18 15.56
CA SER A 112 -7.77 1.04 14.72
C SER A 112 -6.98 2.17 14.05
N LEU A 113 -5.74 2.43 14.51
CA LEU A 113 -4.89 3.47 13.97
C LEU A 113 -4.30 3.08 12.62
N ASN A 114 -3.90 4.09 11.83
CA ASN A 114 -3.30 3.88 10.52
C ASN A 114 -1.76 3.87 10.61
N PRO A 115 -1.08 2.72 10.46
CA PRO A 115 0.38 2.64 10.55
C PRO A 115 1.11 3.21 9.33
N ARG A 116 0.39 3.64 8.27
CA ARG A 116 0.93 4.17 7.01
C ARG A 116 0.10 5.33 6.50
N PRO A 117 0.19 6.50 7.12
CA PRO A 117 -0.69 7.63 6.81
C PRO A 117 -0.50 8.18 5.39
N GLY A 118 0.69 8.00 4.79
CA GLY A 118 1.03 8.50 3.45
C GLY A 118 0.42 7.71 2.30
N THR A 119 -0.05 6.47 2.50
CA THR A 119 -0.51 5.58 1.40
C THR A 119 -1.66 6.15 0.56
N GLY A 120 -2.46 7.06 1.12
CA GLY A 120 -3.53 7.75 0.40
C GLY A 120 -3.04 8.83 -0.57
N PHE A 121 -1.78 9.28 -0.44
CA PHE A 121 -1.17 10.37 -1.20
C PHE A 121 -0.01 9.91 -2.09
N SER A 122 0.47 8.68 -1.91
CA SER A 122 1.50 8.13 -2.78
C SER A 122 1.02 8.11 -4.23
N ARG A 123 1.85 8.60 -5.14
CA ARG A 123 1.55 8.55 -6.58
C ARG A 123 1.50 7.09 -7.00
N ARG A 124 0.38 6.68 -7.57
CA ARG A 124 0.17 5.33 -8.13
C ARG A 124 0.98 5.07 -9.39
N GLU A 125 2.16 5.69 -9.54
CA GLU A 125 2.98 5.61 -10.76
C GLU A 125 3.55 4.20 -11.01
N ASN A 126 3.53 3.31 -10.00
CA ASN A 126 4.03 1.93 -10.10
C ASN A 126 2.97 0.85 -9.86
N LEU A 127 1.71 1.12 -10.21
CA LEU A 127 0.75 0.03 -10.29
C LEU A 127 1.14 -0.87 -11.46
N SER A 128 1.84 -1.95 -11.17
CA SER A 128 2.01 -3.04 -12.12
C SER A 128 0.63 -3.65 -12.35
N TYR A 129 -0.01 -3.28 -13.46
CA TYR A 129 -1.28 -3.89 -13.85
C TYR A 129 -1.00 -5.35 -14.20
N VAL A 130 -1.38 -6.25 -13.32
CA VAL A 130 -1.40 -7.67 -13.62
C VAL A 130 -2.69 -7.95 -14.37
N THR A 131 -2.57 -8.31 -15.65
CA THR A 131 -3.72 -8.77 -16.43
C THR A 131 -3.99 -10.21 -16.01
N PRO A 132 -5.17 -10.51 -15.42
CA PRO A 132 -5.48 -11.88 -15.02
C PRO A 132 -5.70 -12.78 -16.25
N ASP A 133 -5.21 -14.01 -16.20
CA ASP A 133 -5.43 -15.01 -17.24
C ASP A 133 -6.85 -15.60 -17.18
N VAL A 134 -7.44 -15.59 -15.98
CA VAL A 134 -8.78 -16.13 -15.71
C VAL A 134 -9.55 -15.17 -14.81
N LEU A 135 -10.77 -14.89 -15.17
CA LEU A 135 -11.75 -14.15 -14.40
C LEU A 135 -12.82 -15.10 -13.88
N VAL A 136 -13.14 -15.01 -12.60
CA VAL A 136 -14.28 -15.71 -12.01
C VAL A 136 -15.31 -14.65 -11.63
N LEU A 137 -16.45 -14.69 -12.31
CA LEU A 137 -17.53 -13.72 -12.14
C LEU A 137 -18.75 -14.40 -11.50
N PRO A 138 -19.56 -13.66 -10.73
CA PRO A 138 -20.86 -14.18 -10.31
C PRO A 138 -21.79 -14.27 -11.54
N GLY A 139 -22.26 -15.47 -11.83
CA GLY A 139 -23.25 -15.73 -12.88
C GLY A 139 -24.69 -15.60 -12.35
N GLU A 140 -25.66 -15.86 -13.20
CA GLU A 140 -27.05 -15.98 -12.80
C GLU A 140 -27.24 -17.27 -11.96
N ASP A 141 -28.13 -17.28 -10.97
CA ASP A 141 -28.45 -18.42 -10.09
C ASP A 141 -27.36 -18.82 -9.07
N GLU A 142 -26.54 -17.87 -8.56
CA GLU A 142 -25.45 -18.12 -7.58
C GLU A 142 -24.34 -19.08 -8.09
N GLU A 143 -24.32 -19.42 -9.37
CA GLU A 143 -23.22 -20.14 -9.98
C GLU A 143 -22.06 -19.20 -10.32
N LEU A 144 -20.82 -19.73 -10.32
CA LEU A 144 -19.63 -18.96 -10.71
C LEU A 144 -19.32 -19.22 -12.19
N GLU A 145 -19.25 -18.16 -12.97
CA GLU A 145 -18.82 -18.22 -14.36
C GLU A 145 -17.32 -17.99 -14.46
N VAL A 146 -16.63 -18.89 -15.15
CA VAL A 146 -15.18 -18.82 -15.40
C VAL A 146 -14.92 -18.34 -16.80
N GLN A 147 -14.34 -17.13 -16.93
CA GLN A 147 -13.98 -16.54 -18.22
C GLN A 147 -12.45 -16.51 -18.37
N VAL A 148 -11.93 -17.13 -19.43
CA VAL A 148 -10.51 -17.08 -19.77
C VAL A 148 -10.22 -15.77 -20.51
N ASN A 149 -9.24 -15.02 -20.02
CA ASN A 149 -8.80 -13.78 -20.65
C ASN A 149 -7.80 -14.09 -21.78
N GLY A 150 -8.30 -14.32 -22.99
CA GLY A 150 -7.50 -14.58 -24.18
C GLY A 150 -6.84 -13.35 -24.82
N GLY A 151 -6.97 -12.15 -24.22
CA GLY A 151 -6.55 -10.88 -24.83
C GLY A 151 -5.03 -10.73 -25.07
N GLY A 152 -4.20 -11.61 -24.52
CA GLY A 152 -2.75 -11.62 -24.74
C GLY A 152 -2.27 -12.52 -25.88
N LEU A 153 -3.15 -13.37 -26.43
CA LEU A 153 -2.79 -14.26 -27.53
C LEU A 153 -3.32 -13.66 -28.84
N PRO A 154 -2.45 -13.52 -29.87
CA PRO A 154 -2.92 -13.12 -31.18
C PRO A 154 -3.90 -14.18 -31.70
N PRO A 155 -5.02 -13.77 -32.31
CA PRO A 155 -5.95 -14.72 -32.94
C PRO A 155 -5.19 -15.50 -34.00
N LEU A 156 -5.28 -16.84 -33.92
CA LEU A 156 -4.79 -17.70 -34.98
C LEU A 156 -5.84 -17.68 -36.11
N ASP A 157 -5.44 -17.18 -37.26
CA ASP A 157 -6.29 -17.12 -38.43
C ASP A 157 -5.55 -17.75 -39.62
N LEU A 158 -6.33 -18.25 -40.57
CA LEU A 158 -5.74 -18.77 -41.79
C LEU A 158 -5.13 -17.65 -42.63
N SER A 159 -3.93 -17.86 -43.15
CA SER A 159 -3.29 -16.87 -43.99
C SER A 159 -4.13 -16.61 -45.25
N VAL A 160 -4.55 -15.36 -45.41
CA VAL A 160 -5.32 -14.90 -46.58
C VAL A 160 -4.59 -15.23 -47.88
N TYR A 161 -3.27 -15.19 -47.92
CA TYR A 161 -2.47 -15.55 -49.07
C TYR A 161 -2.66 -17.02 -49.46
N TYR A 162 -2.54 -17.95 -48.52
CA TYR A 162 -2.71 -19.39 -48.82
C TYR A 162 -4.16 -19.75 -49.08
N SER A 163 -5.12 -19.09 -48.47
CA SER A 163 -6.54 -19.28 -48.77
C SER A 163 -6.88 -18.86 -50.22
N ASN A 164 -6.33 -17.73 -50.67
CA ASN A 164 -6.49 -17.27 -52.05
C ASN A 164 -5.75 -18.18 -53.04
N LEU A 165 -4.54 -18.62 -52.69
CA LEU A 165 -3.75 -19.54 -53.51
C LEU A 165 -4.49 -20.88 -53.71
N LEU A 166 -5.17 -21.40 -52.70
CA LEU A 166 -6.00 -22.59 -52.78
C LEU A 166 -7.14 -22.43 -53.80
N LEU A 167 -7.72 -21.22 -53.87
CA LEU A 167 -8.85 -20.92 -54.79
C LEU A 167 -8.39 -20.66 -56.22
N GLU A 168 -7.22 -20.04 -56.41
CA GLU A 168 -6.75 -19.55 -57.72
C GLU A 168 -5.81 -20.51 -58.42
N THR A 169 -5.20 -21.48 -57.72
CA THR A 169 -4.20 -22.38 -58.34
C THR A 169 -4.86 -23.37 -59.30
N PRO A 170 -4.37 -23.45 -60.53
CA PRO A 170 -4.83 -24.44 -61.51
C PRO A 170 -4.23 -25.84 -61.30
N ASP A 171 -3.17 -25.93 -60.49
CA ASP A 171 -2.42 -27.15 -60.20
C ASP A 171 -3.14 -28.00 -59.15
N GLU A 172 -3.54 -29.21 -59.52
CA GLU A 172 -4.34 -30.11 -58.70
C GLU A 172 -3.52 -30.71 -57.55
N GLU A 173 -2.19 -30.93 -57.71
CA GLU A 173 -1.31 -31.40 -56.66
C GLU A 173 -1.09 -30.32 -55.57
N VAL A 174 -0.88 -29.08 -55.98
CA VAL A 174 -0.75 -27.94 -55.06
C VAL A 174 -2.06 -27.69 -54.31
N ARG A 175 -3.20 -27.81 -54.96
CA ARG A 175 -4.52 -27.67 -54.34
C ARG A 175 -4.76 -28.75 -53.28
N LEU A 176 -4.43 -30.00 -53.61
CA LEU A 176 -4.57 -31.12 -52.68
C LEU A 176 -3.66 -30.92 -51.45
N TYR A 177 -2.40 -30.54 -51.67
CA TYR A 177 -1.45 -30.24 -50.58
C TYR A 177 -1.93 -29.12 -49.67
N LEU A 178 -2.38 -28.00 -50.22
CA LEU A 178 -2.90 -26.87 -49.44
C LEU A 178 -4.16 -27.23 -48.66
N SER A 179 -5.09 -28.01 -49.25
CA SER A 179 -6.32 -28.45 -48.58
C SER A 179 -6.08 -29.44 -47.44
N GLU A 180 -4.94 -30.13 -47.43
CA GLU A 180 -4.54 -31.04 -46.33
C GLU A 180 -3.85 -30.28 -45.20
N LYS A 181 -3.23 -29.10 -45.44
CA LYS A 181 -2.43 -28.34 -44.51
C LYS A 181 -3.14 -27.13 -43.92
N LEU A 182 -4.21 -26.63 -44.54
CA LEU A 182 -5.06 -25.54 -44.05
C LEU A 182 -6.25 -26.08 -43.27
#